data_06c4375017da8e677354f3311165e56e
#
_entry.id   06c4375017da8e677354f3311165e56e
#
_cell.length_a   1.000
_cell.length_b   1.000
_cell.length_c   1.000
_cell.angle_alpha   90.00
_cell.angle_beta   90.00
_cell.angle_gamma   90.00
#
_symmetry.space_group_name_H-M   'P 1'
#
loop_
_entity.id
_entity.type
_entity.pdbx_description
1 polymer ?
#
loop_
_entity_poly.entity_id
_entity_poly.type
_entity_poly.pdbx_seq_one_letter_code
_entity_poly.pdbx_strand_id
1 'polypeptide(L)'
;MSAIEVNKRERFGIPLNGTELRFDDRSITVRQALIEAGMTPPSEYQAVLAISGRTRHYGTDDELDLKGLASAALWAERGDRVFAFTLDEVGQVWCAQTIAVDRLRDMLEVADDHDLVLEREEEGDVLLRSGGTVSFGPDGVEDIVTRPRHGPEFVAVTVFTTSGTFPAEGALRVRSEAPVRRILERAANRLELGDTSQWVVTVDGRDIDPDRSFAENGLSGAVEIEWNPREGGGGA
;
A
#
# COMPACT_ATOMS: atom_id res chain seq x y z
N MET A 1 -52.59 -32.92 2.59
CA MET A 1 -51.14 -32.63 2.91
C MET A 1 -50.82 -31.30 2.19
N SER A 2 -50.82 -30.22 2.96
CA SER A 2 -50.57 -28.90 2.43
C SER A 2 -49.04 -28.66 2.44
N ALA A 3 -48.45 -28.47 1.28
CA ALA A 3 -47.04 -28.08 1.15
C ALA A 3 -46.91 -26.68 1.71
N ILE A 4 -46.15 -26.52 2.78
CA ILE A 4 -45.70 -25.23 3.29
C ILE A 4 -44.66 -24.73 2.28
N GLU A 5 -45.07 -23.79 1.40
CA GLU A 5 -44.12 -23.02 0.63
C GLU A 5 -43.27 -22.20 1.60
N VAL A 6 -42.04 -22.63 1.77
CA VAL A 6 -41.02 -21.86 2.46
C VAL A 6 -40.71 -20.67 1.55
N ASN A 7 -41.34 -19.57 1.84
CA ASN A 7 -41.07 -18.30 1.19
C ASN A 7 -39.61 -17.93 1.50
N LYS A 8 -38.70 -18.24 0.55
CA LYS A 8 -37.29 -17.93 0.63
C LYS A 8 -37.17 -16.40 0.49
N ARG A 9 -37.20 -15.69 1.63
CA ARG A 9 -36.95 -14.25 1.64
C ARG A 9 -35.62 -13.98 0.94
N GLU A 10 -35.65 -13.07 -0.02
CA GLU A 10 -34.46 -12.58 -0.68
C GLU A 10 -33.59 -11.90 0.40
N ARG A 11 -32.35 -12.33 0.54
CA ARG A 11 -31.40 -11.72 1.47
C ARG A 11 -30.39 -10.92 0.69
N PHE A 12 -30.19 -9.69 1.13
CA PHE A 12 -29.21 -8.76 0.57
C PHE A 12 -27.91 -8.86 1.35
N GLY A 13 -26.79 -8.79 0.65
CA GLY A 13 -25.48 -8.93 1.27
C GLY A 13 -24.55 -7.78 0.91
N ILE A 14 -23.61 -7.52 1.82
CA ILE A 14 -22.46 -6.66 1.59
C ILE A 14 -21.28 -7.15 2.43
N PRO A 15 -20.10 -7.34 1.86
CA PRO A 15 -18.92 -7.63 2.67
C PRO A 15 -18.48 -6.39 3.46
N LEU A 16 -18.22 -6.55 4.76
CA LEU A 16 -17.59 -5.56 5.62
C LEU A 16 -16.27 -6.14 6.13
N ASN A 17 -15.16 -5.46 5.83
CA ASN A 17 -13.80 -5.90 6.15
C ASN A 17 -13.54 -7.36 5.69
N GLY A 18 -14.09 -7.74 4.53
CA GLY A 18 -13.97 -9.07 3.96
C GLY A 18 -14.93 -10.14 4.53
N THR A 19 -15.76 -9.78 5.53
CA THR A 19 -16.77 -10.68 6.09
C THR A 19 -18.14 -10.36 5.48
N GLU A 20 -18.79 -11.35 4.87
CA GLU A 20 -20.11 -11.21 4.26
C GLU A 20 -21.19 -11.00 5.33
N LEU A 21 -21.84 -9.85 5.32
CA LEU A 21 -23.02 -9.54 6.13
C LEU A 21 -24.28 -9.76 5.30
N ARG A 22 -25.37 -10.22 5.95
CA ARG A 22 -26.64 -10.51 5.27
C ARG A 22 -27.80 -9.90 6.02
N PHE A 23 -28.66 -9.22 5.26
CA PHE A 23 -29.80 -8.47 5.76
C PHE A 23 -31.10 -8.93 5.06
N ASP A 24 -32.21 -8.89 5.80
CA ASP A 24 -33.54 -9.14 5.24
C ASP A 24 -34.07 -7.86 4.52
N ASP A 25 -33.56 -6.69 4.88
CA ASP A 25 -33.93 -5.42 4.30
C ASP A 25 -32.97 -5.04 3.14
N ARG A 26 -33.53 -4.48 2.09
CA ARG A 26 -32.77 -3.99 0.93
C ARG A 26 -31.98 -2.72 1.25
N SER A 27 -32.55 -1.83 2.07
CA SER A 27 -31.92 -0.59 2.49
C SER A 27 -31.54 -0.68 3.97
N ILE A 28 -30.27 -0.42 4.27
CA ILE A 28 -29.74 -0.39 5.63
C ILE A 28 -28.93 0.87 5.84
N THR A 29 -28.69 1.25 7.09
CA THR A 29 -27.70 2.28 7.41
C THR A 29 -26.32 1.66 7.64
N VAL A 30 -25.26 2.46 7.47
CA VAL A 30 -23.89 2.05 7.83
C VAL A 30 -23.85 1.63 9.31
N ARG A 31 -24.57 2.32 10.18
CA ARG A 31 -24.74 1.96 11.60
C ARG A 31 -25.22 0.53 11.79
N GLN A 32 -26.22 0.10 11.03
CA GLN A 32 -26.74 -1.28 11.11
C GLN A 32 -25.69 -2.28 10.65
N ALA A 33 -24.93 -1.99 9.58
CA ALA A 33 -23.85 -2.84 9.12
C ALA A 33 -22.73 -2.98 10.17
N LEU A 34 -22.34 -1.88 10.81
CA LEU A 34 -21.32 -1.89 11.87
C LEU A 34 -21.77 -2.70 13.09
N ILE A 35 -23.03 -2.53 13.53
CA ILE A 35 -23.59 -3.28 14.67
C ILE A 35 -23.63 -4.78 14.35
N GLU A 36 -24.10 -5.16 13.15
CA GLU A 36 -24.15 -6.58 12.72
C GLU A 36 -22.75 -7.21 12.68
N ALA A 37 -21.73 -6.43 12.32
CA ALA A 37 -20.33 -6.84 12.37
C ALA A 37 -19.71 -6.84 13.77
N GLY A 38 -20.47 -6.46 14.82
CA GLY A 38 -19.97 -6.36 16.19
C GLY A 38 -19.08 -5.13 16.47
N MET A 39 -19.07 -4.16 15.54
CA MET A 39 -18.28 -2.93 15.65
C MET A 39 -19.03 -1.88 16.45
N THR A 40 -18.82 -1.87 17.78
CA THR A 40 -19.56 -1.02 18.73
C THR A 40 -18.62 -0.24 19.65
N PRO A 41 -18.94 1.03 19.96
CA PRO A 41 -20.05 1.83 19.42
C PRO A 41 -19.76 2.29 17.98
N PRO A 42 -20.76 2.30 17.07
CA PRO A 42 -20.55 2.66 15.64
C PRO A 42 -19.95 4.06 15.43
N SER A 43 -20.18 4.99 16.38
CA SER A 43 -19.67 6.36 16.31
C SER A 43 -18.13 6.47 16.40
N GLU A 44 -17.44 5.41 16.79
CA GLU A 44 -15.97 5.36 16.85
C GLU A 44 -15.33 4.85 15.55
N TYR A 45 -16.13 4.54 14.53
CA TYR A 45 -15.64 3.98 13.28
C TYR A 45 -15.87 4.93 12.11
N GLN A 46 -14.90 4.97 11.21
CA GLN A 46 -15.04 5.58 9.90
C GLN A 46 -15.32 4.49 8.87
N ALA A 47 -16.27 4.72 7.98
CA ALA A 47 -16.66 3.74 6.97
C ALA A 47 -16.42 4.26 5.56
N VAL A 48 -15.86 3.41 4.71
CA VAL A 48 -15.57 3.68 3.30
C VAL A 48 -16.17 2.57 2.45
N LEU A 49 -16.98 2.95 1.47
CA LEU A 49 -17.49 2.03 0.45
C LEU A 49 -16.56 2.03 -0.75
N ALA A 50 -16.08 0.85 -1.13
CA ALA A 50 -15.32 0.62 -2.35
C ALA A 50 -16.22 -0.04 -3.38
N ILE A 51 -16.27 0.51 -4.59
CA ILE A 51 -17.03 -0.01 -5.72
C ILE A 51 -16.37 0.42 -7.03
N SER A 52 -16.14 -0.54 -7.93
CA SER A 52 -15.59 -0.29 -9.28
C SER A 52 -14.32 0.58 -9.24
N GLY A 53 -13.36 0.21 -8.40
CA GLY A 53 -12.07 0.90 -8.27
C GLY A 53 -12.15 2.32 -7.67
N ARG A 54 -13.26 2.66 -7.02
CA ARG A 54 -13.46 3.96 -6.37
C ARG A 54 -13.88 3.81 -4.93
N THR A 55 -13.47 4.77 -4.11
CA THR A 55 -13.82 4.80 -2.69
C THR A 55 -14.59 6.06 -2.33
N ARG A 56 -15.51 5.92 -1.40
CA ARG A 56 -16.29 7.03 -0.86
C ARG A 56 -16.55 6.85 0.63
N HIS A 57 -16.38 7.91 1.39
CA HIS A 57 -16.75 7.95 2.80
C HIS A 57 -18.28 7.96 2.99
N TYR A 58 -18.73 7.19 3.96
CA TYR A 58 -20.12 7.15 4.41
C TYR A 58 -20.19 7.38 5.91
N GLY A 59 -21.04 8.30 6.32
CA GLY A 59 -21.39 8.50 7.72
C GLY A 59 -22.22 7.35 8.29
N THR A 60 -22.25 7.21 9.60
CA THR A 60 -22.97 6.10 10.25
C THR A 60 -24.48 6.09 9.97
N ASP A 61 -25.08 7.23 9.66
CA ASP A 61 -26.51 7.37 9.38
C ASP A 61 -26.83 7.39 7.88
N ASP A 62 -25.81 7.28 7.02
CA ASP A 62 -26.03 7.18 5.58
C ASP A 62 -26.63 5.83 5.21
N GLU A 63 -27.55 5.85 4.22
CA GLU A 63 -28.23 4.66 3.72
C GLU A 63 -27.47 3.99 2.58
N LEU A 64 -27.48 2.66 2.60
CA LEU A 64 -26.92 1.78 1.57
C LEU A 64 -28.05 0.98 0.92
N ASP A 65 -28.31 1.16 -0.38
CA ASP A 65 -29.19 0.30 -1.18
C ASP A 65 -28.40 -0.94 -1.64
N LEU A 66 -28.51 -2.02 -0.90
CA LEU A 66 -27.74 -3.24 -1.11
C LEU A 66 -27.96 -3.90 -2.48
N LYS A 67 -29.11 -3.65 -3.14
CA LYS A 67 -29.37 -4.20 -4.46
C LYS A 67 -28.42 -3.64 -5.52
N GLY A 68 -28.01 -2.39 -5.38
CA GLY A 68 -27.05 -1.72 -6.29
C GLY A 68 -25.59 -1.97 -5.96
N LEU A 69 -25.28 -2.70 -4.88
CA LEU A 69 -23.93 -2.83 -4.31
C LEU A 69 -23.37 -4.25 -4.42
N ALA A 70 -23.83 -5.06 -5.40
CA ALA A 70 -23.42 -6.46 -5.54
C ALA A 70 -21.88 -6.66 -5.71
N SER A 71 -21.18 -5.67 -6.26
CA SER A 71 -19.70 -5.68 -6.42
C SER A 71 -19.00 -4.72 -5.46
N ALA A 72 -19.71 -4.18 -4.47
CA ALA A 72 -19.11 -3.24 -3.51
C ALA A 72 -18.62 -3.96 -2.26
N ALA A 73 -17.67 -3.34 -1.59
CA ALA A 73 -17.22 -3.74 -0.26
C ALA A 73 -17.22 -2.54 0.69
N LEU A 74 -17.74 -2.75 1.89
CA LEU A 74 -17.66 -1.77 2.96
C LEU A 74 -16.42 -2.05 3.79
N TRP A 75 -15.66 -1.02 4.07
CA TRP A 75 -14.48 -1.05 4.92
C TRP A 75 -14.69 -0.11 6.10
N ALA A 76 -14.33 -0.53 7.28
CA ALA A 76 -14.47 0.30 8.47
C ALA A 76 -13.32 0.06 9.44
N GLU A 77 -12.75 1.15 9.93
CA GLU A 77 -11.68 1.13 10.92
C GLU A 77 -12.01 2.13 12.05
N ARG A 78 -11.52 1.83 13.25
CA ARG A 78 -11.69 2.74 14.39
C ARG A 78 -10.85 3.99 14.19
N GLY A 79 -11.47 5.16 14.24
CA GLY A 79 -10.80 6.44 14.02
C GLY A 79 -11.76 7.61 14.04
N ASP A 80 -11.21 8.82 14.00
CA ASP A 80 -11.93 10.08 14.05
C ASP A 80 -11.99 10.81 12.69
N ARG A 81 -11.27 10.32 11.70
CA ARG A 81 -11.17 10.92 10.34
C ARG A 81 -10.95 9.90 9.25
N VAL A 82 -11.13 10.34 8.02
CA VAL A 82 -10.71 9.66 6.81
C VAL A 82 -9.48 10.36 6.22
N PHE A 83 -8.70 9.60 5.45
CA PHE A 83 -7.49 10.07 4.77
C PHE A 83 -7.75 10.10 3.26
N ALA A 84 -7.44 11.24 2.64
CA ALA A 84 -7.55 11.39 1.19
C ALA A 84 -6.23 11.00 0.52
N PHE A 85 -6.33 10.40 -0.66
CA PHE A 85 -5.21 10.13 -1.55
C PHE A 85 -5.71 10.14 -3.01
N THR A 86 -4.82 10.08 -3.99
CA THR A 86 -5.21 9.89 -5.38
C THR A 86 -4.71 8.54 -5.90
N LEU A 87 -5.44 7.96 -6.84
CA LEU A 87 -4.95 6.89 -7.71
C LEU A 87 -5.16 7.31 -9.16
N ASP A 88 -4.07 7.44 -9.91
CA ASP A 88 -4.08 7.92 -11.30
C ASP A 88 -4.92 9.22 -11.44
N GLU A 89 -4.62 10.21 -10.59
CA GLU A 89 -5.32 11.51 -10.49
C GLU A 89 -6.78 11.43 -10.00
N VAL A 90 -7.30 10.25 -9.71
CA VAL A 90 -8.67 10.08 -9.20
C VAL A 90 -8.66 10.10 -7.67
N GLY A 91 -9.39 11.06 -7.10
CA GLY A 91 -9.54 11.19 -5.64
C GLY A 91 -10.15 9.95 -5.00
N GLN A 92 -9.53 9.48 -3.94
CA GLN A 92 -9.88 8.33 -3.13
C GLN A 92 -9.87 8.69 -1.65
N VAL A 93 -10.49 7.87 -0.82
CA VAL A 93 -10.47 8.01 0.64
C VAL A 93 -10.27 6.66 1.31
N TRP A 94 -9.62 6.68 2.47
CA TRP A 94 -9.47 5.52 3.33
C TRP A 94 -9.80 5.85 4.78
N CYS A 95 -10.24 4.87 5.55
CA CYS A 95 -10.78 5.05 6.91
C CYS A 95 -9.72 4.94 8.03
N ALA A 96 -8.43 4.77 7.69
CA ALA A 96 -7.34 4.69 8.67
C ALA A 96 -6.08 5.38 8.15
N GLN A 97 -5.14 5.68 9.05
CA GLN A 97 -3.86 6.29 8.67
C GLN A 97 -2.99 5.37 7.79
N THR A 98 -3.19 4.07 7.89
CA THR A 98 -2.40 3.09 7.12
C THR A 98 -3.31 2.13 6.37
N ILE A 99 -2.80 1.60 5.25
CA ILE A 99 -3.45 0.54 4.49
C ILE A 99 -2.40 -0.47 4.01
N ALA A 100 -2.71 -1.76 4.10
CA ALA A 100 -1.90 -2.79 3.46
C ALA A 100 -1.95 -2.64 1.94
N VAL A 101 -0.82 -2.74 1.26
CA VAL A 101 -0.71 -2.59 -0.20
C VAL A 101 -1.61 -3.58 -0.93
N ASP A 102 -1.69 -4.83 -0.45
CA ASP A 102 -2.54 -5.85 -1.07
C ASP A 102 -4.03 -5.46 -0.99
N ARG A 103 -4.47 -4.93 0.17
CA ARG A 103 -5.84 -4.42 0.34
C ARG A 103 -6.12 -3.23 -0.58
N LEU A 104 -5.14 -2.33 -0.72
CA LEU A 104 -5.25 -1.18 -1.62
C LEU A 104 -5.43 -1.64 -3.08
N ARG A 105 -4.65 -2.64 -3.51
CA ARG A 105 -4.76 -3.24 -4.86
C ARG A 105 -6.13 -3.85 -5.10
N ASP A 106 -6.60 -4.68 -4.17
CA ASP A 106 -7.90 -5.36 -4.27
C ASP A 106 -9.06 -4.36 -4.30
N MET A 107 -9.04 -3.38 -3.39
CA MET A 107 -10.09 -2.37 -3.25
C MET A 107 -10.21 -1.46 -4.48
N LEU A 108 -9.08 -1.13 -5.12
CA LEU A 108 -9.02 -0.26 -6.29
C LEU A 108 -8.97 -1.03 -7.62
N GLU A 109 -9.12 -2.35 -7.58
CA GLU A 109 -9.15 -3.23 -8.77
C GLU A 109 -7.90 -3.05 -9.66
N VAL A 110 -6.72 -2.90 -9.04
CA VAL A 110 -5.46 -2.71 -9.76
C VAL A 110 -5.08 -3.99 -10.49
N ALA A 111 -4.86 -3.89 -11.79
CA ALA A 111 -4.50 -5.04 -12.62
C ALA A 111 -3.20 -5.72 -12.15
N ASP A 112 -3.13 -7.06 -12.29
CA ASP A 112 -2.00 -7.85 -11.80
C ASP A 112 -0.68 -7.53 -12.50
N ASP A 113 -0.73 -7.02 -13.72
CA ASP A 113 0.42 -6.61 -14.52
C ASP A 113 0.85 -5.16 -14.28
N HIS A 114 0.25 -4.48 -13.30
CA HIS A 114 0.61 -3.13 -12.89
C HIS A 114 1.18 -3.10 -11.47
N ASP A 115 2.17 -2.24 -11.29
CA ASP A 115 2.70 -1.85 -10.00
C ASP A 115 2.01 -0.59 -9.49
N LEU A 116 1.86 -0.48 -8.18
CA LEU A 116 1.50 0.76 -7.50
C LEU A 116 2.77 1.52 -7.14
N VAL A 117 2.81 2.79 -7.48
CA VAL A 117 3.94 3.68 -7.23
C VAL A 117 3.43 4.91 -6.49
N LEU A 118 4.01 5.19 -5.34
CA LEU A 118 3.79 6.43 -4.60
C LEU A 118 4.73 7.50 -5.16
N GLU A 119 4.17 8.53 -5.78
CA GLU A 119 4.95 9.66 -6.32
C GLU A 119 5.30 10.63 -5.20
N ARG A 120 6.57 11.03 -5.11
CA ARG A 120 7.08 11.99 -4.15
C ARG A 120 8.00 12.99 -4.84
N GLU A 121 7.71 14.26 -4.70
CA GLU A 121 8.47 15.34 -5.37
C GLU A 121 9.96 15.37 -4.99
N GLU A 122 10.28 15.15 -3.72
CA GLU A 122 11.65 15.31 -3.21
C GLU A 122 12.44 14.01 -3.09
N GLU A 123 11.77 12.86 -2.83
CA GLU A 123 12.42 11.59 -2.50
C GLU A 123 12.49 10.61 -3.67
N GLY A 124 11.73 10.90 -4.75
CA GLY A 124 11.53 10.03 -5.91
C GLY A 124 10.50 8.95 -5.65
N ASP A 125 10.10 8.32 -6.74
CA ASP A 125 9.01 7.35 -6.78
C ASP A 125 9.31 6.11 -5.94
N VAL A 126 8.36 5.71 -5.10
CA VAL A 126 8.46 4.54 -4.23
C VAL A 126 7.54 3.44 -4.75
N LEU A 127 8.11 2.30 -5.10
CA LEU A 127 7.34 1.12 -5.50
C LEU A 127 6.68 0.49 -4.25
N LEU A 128 5.35 0.43 -4.26
CA LEU A 128 4.56 -0.20 -3.21
C LEU A 128 4.50 -1.73 -3.45
N ARG A 129 5.19 -2.49 -2.60
CA ARG A 129 5.29 -3.94 -2.72
C ARG A 129 4.18 -4.67 -1.97
N SER A 130 3.76 -5.83 -2.49
CA SER A 130 2.90 -6.78 -1.79
C SER A 130 3.47 -7.12 -0.41
N GLY A 131 2.59 -7.23 0.59
CA GLY A 131 2.97 -7.40 1.99
C GLY A 131 3.42 -6.13 2.71
N GLY A 132 3.60 -5.00 1.98
CA GLY A 132 3.92 -3.70 2.56
C GLY A 132 2.69 -2.94 3.06
N THR A 133 2.93 -1.75 3.60
CA THR A 133 1.91 -0.84 4.13
C THR A 133 2.16 0.57 3.58
N VAL A 134 1.10 1.28 3.24
CA VAL A 134 1.14 2.72 2.91
C VAL A 134 0.65 3.50 4.12
N SER A 135 1.38 4.55 4.47
CA SER A 135 0.99 5.50 5.52
C SER A 135 0.58 6.83 4.90
N PHE A 136 -0.61 7.28 5.24
CA PHE A 136 -1.15 8.56 4.79
C PHE A 136 -0.78 9.67 5.78
N GLY A 137 -0.26 10.78 5.26
CA GLY A 137 0.07 11.95 6.06
C GLY A 137 -1.19 12.64 6.62
N PRO A 138 -1.07 13.34 7.76
CA PRO A 138 -2.21 14.02 8.39
C PRO A 138 -2.71 15.23 7.56
N ASP A 139 -1.83 15.86 6.78
CA ASP A 139 -2.08 17.11 6.06
C ASP A 139 -1.81 17.00 4.54
N GLY A 140 -1.41 15.82 4.08
CA GLY A 140 -1.06 15.55 2.68
C GLY A 140 -2.09 14.69 1.96
N VAL A 141 -2.15 14.85 0.65
CA VAL A 141 -2.79 13.90 -0.25
C VAL A 141 -1.66 13.11 -0.89
N GLU A 142 -1.61 11.81 -0.62
CA GLU A 142 -0.60 10.95 -1.24
C GLU A 142 -1.00 10.64 -2.69
N ASP A 143 -0.09 10.87 -3.62
CA ASP A 143 -0.31 10.58 -5.03
C ASP A 143 0.21 9.19 -5.37
N ILE A 144 -0.72 8.30 -5.65
CA ILE A 144 -0.41 6.92 -6.06
C ILE A 144 -0.77 6.78 -7.54
N VAL A 145 0.11 6.17 -8.30
CA VAL A 145 -0.12 5.91 -9.72
C VAL A 145 0.08 4.43 -10.03
N THR A 146 -0.65 3.95 -11.04
CA THR A 146 -0.39 2.63 -11.61
C THR A 146 0.67 2.73 -12.70
N ARG A 147 1.57 1.75 -12.75
CA ARG A 147 2.58 1.63 -13.79
C ARG A 147 2.63 0.17 -14.28
N PRO A 148 2.70 -0.10 -15.59
CA PRO A 148 2.93 -1.46 -16.06
C PRO A 148 4.14 -2.08 -15.37
N ARG A 149 4.05 -3.33 -14.93
CA ARG A 149 5.18 -4.06 -14.36
C ARG A 149 6.36 -4.05 -15.31
N HIS A 150 7.51 -3.72 -14.77
CA HIS A 150 8.64 -3.41 -15.60
C HIS A 150 9.30 -4.64 -16.19
N GLY A 151 9.68 -4.47 -17.48
CA GLY A 151 10.77 -5.19 -18.11
C GLY A 151 12.14 -4.80 -17.51
N PRO A 152 13.25 -5.29 -18.09
CA PRO A 152 14.62 -5.17 -17.56
C PRO A 152 15.17 -3.73 -17.43
N GLU A 153 14.41 -2.71 -17.84
CA GLU A 153 14.88 -1.30 -17.82
C GLU A 153 14.90 -0.65 -16.43
N PHE A 154 14.24 -1.25 -15.43
CA PHE A 154 14.17 -0.70 -14.08
C PHE A 154 14.42 -1.77 -13.03
N VAL A 155 14.95 -1.33 -11.90
CA VAL A 155 15.12 -2.11 -10.68
C VAL A 155 14.38 -1.46 -9.53
N ALA A 156 13.90 -2.26 -8.60
CA ALA A 156 13.27 -1.80 -7.36
C ALA A 156 14.30 -1.93 -6.23
N VAL A 157 14.81 -0.81 -5.73
CA VAL A 157 15.97 -0.77 -4.83
C VAL A 157 15.57 -0.41 -3.41
N THR A 158 16.05 -1.19 -2.45
CA THR A 158 16.02 -0.88 -1.02
C THR A 158 17.45 -0.92 -0.49
N VAL A 159 17.84 0.09 0.30
CA VAL A 159 19.17 0.18 0.93
C VAL A 159 19.03 -0.02 2.42
N PHE A 160 19.71 -1.02 2.95
CA PHE A 160 19.82 -1.33 4.37
C PHE A 160 21.15 -0.84 4.91
N THR A 161 21.12 -0.14 6.03
CA THR A 161 22.32 0.35 6.73
C THR A 161 22.19 0.09 8.22
N THR A 162 23.29 0.23 8.97
CA THR A 162 23.25 0.20 10.43
C THR A 162 22.42 1.33 11.06
N SER A 163 22.13 2.39 10.30
CA SER A 163 21.36 3.57 10.77
C SER A 163 19.90 3.54 10.35
N GLY A 164 19.50 2.62 9.48
CA GLY A 164 18.12 2.50 9.01
C GLY A 164 18.01 1.99 7.57
N THR A 165 16.79 2.04 7.05
CA THR A 165 16.44 1.57 5.71
C THR A 165 16.01 2.74 4.83
N PHE A 166 16.43 2.74 3.57
CA PHE A 166 16.02 3.73 2.57
C PHE A 166 15.52 3.05 1.28
N PRO A 167 14.30 3.40 0.78
CA PRO A 167 13.33 4.24 1.47
C PRO A 167 12.80 3.54 2.74
N ALA A 168 12.20 4.29 3.67
CA ALA A 168 11.65 3.72 4.91
C ALA A 168 10.50 2.74 4.64
N GLU A 169 9.79 2.93 3.54
CA GLU A 169 8.71 2.06 3.07
C GLU A 169 8.88 1.75 1.58
N GLY A 170 8.54 0.52 1.18
CA GLY A 170 8.59 0.10 -0.22
C GLY A 170 10.01 -0.03 -0.79
N ALA A 171 10.19 0.33 -2.06
CA ALA A 171 11.46 0.34 -2.75
C ALA A 171 11.52 1.45 -3.80
N LEU A 172 12.68 2.06 -4.01
CA LEU A 172 12.88 3.03 -5.08
C LEU A 172 12.84 2.35 -6.44
N ARG A 173 12.08 2.92 -7.36
CA ARG A 173 12.12 2.56 -8.77
C ARG A 173 13.26 3.32 -9.45
N VAL A 174 14.25 2.61 -9.92
CA VAL A 174 15.47 3.17 -10.49
C VAL A 174 15.73 2.58 -11.88
N ARG A 175 16.20 3.39 -12.84
CA ARG A 175 16.63 2.86 -14.14
C ARG A 175 17.82 1.92 -13.94
N SER A 176 17.80 0.78 -14.60
CA SER A 176 18.89 -0.22 -14.52
C SER A 176 20.25 0.33 -14.98
N GLU A 177 20.23 1.33 -15.85
CA GLU A 177 21.43 2.02 -16.33
C GLU A 177 21.98 3.09 -15.36
N ALA A 178 21.25 3.42 -14.29
CA ALA A 178 21.73 4.39 -13.32
C ALA A 178 22.86 3.81 -12.47
N PRO A 179 23.91 4.59 -12.13
CA PRO A 179 24.96 4.16 -11.19
C PRO A 179 24.39 3.91 -9.82
N VAL A 180 24.82 2.83 -9.16
CA VAL A 180 24.41 2.47 -7.79
C VAL A 180 24.71 3.60 -6.81
N ARG A 181 25.88 4.24 -6.94
CA ARG A 181 26.34 5.38 -6.13
C ARG A 181 25.26 6.45 -5.95
N ARG A 182 24.51 6.76 -7.00
CA ARG A 182 23.46 7.79 -6.96
C ARG A 182 22.37 7.51 -5.91
N ILE A 183 22.07 6.22 -5.70
CA ILE A 183 21.10 5.81 -4.70
C ILE A 183 21.72 5.81 -3.30
N LEU A 184 22.99 5.42 -3.19
CA LEU A 184 23.70 5.48 -1.93
C LEU A 184 23.85 6.92 -1.41
N GLU A 185 24.13 7.88 -2.28
CA GLU A 185 24.18 9.31 -1.94
C GLU A 185 22.83 9.82 -1.41
N ARG A 186 21.73 9.41 -2.05
CA ARG A 186 20.38 9.75 -1.58
C ARG A 186 20.09 9.10 -0.21
N ALA A 187 20.45 7.83 -0.04
CA ALA A 187 20.31 7.14 1.23
C ALA A 187 21.13 7.82 2.33
N ALA A 188 22.39 8.18 2.04
CA ALA A 188 23.26 8.90 2.98
C ALA A 188 22.64 10.22 3.44
N ASN A 189 22.14 11.01 2.51
CA ASN A 189 21.49 12.29 2.82
C ASN A 189 20.22 12.10 3.65
N ARG A 190 19.40 11.13 3.31
CA ARG A 190 18.12 10.89 3.99
C ARG A 190 18.27 10.29 5.39
N LEU A 191 19.24 9.42 5.57
CA LEU A 191 19.55 8.77 6.84
C LEU A 191 20.59 9.56 7.67
N GLU A 192 20.97 10.76 7.20
CA GLU A 192 21.95 11.63 7.84
C GLU A 192 23.27 10.89 8.18
N LEU A 193 23.73 10.03 7.25
CA LEU A 193 24.94 9.26 7.45
C LEU A 193 26.16 10.19 7.40
N GLY A 194 27.11 9.93 8.28
CA GLY A 194 28.39 10.62 8.28
C GLY A 194 29.31 10.18 7.13
N ASP A 195 30.62 10.07 7.40
CA ASP A 195 31.58 9.58 6.41
C ASP A 195 31.37 8.10 6.09
N THR A 196 30.96 7.83 4.86
CA THR A 196 30.72 6.48 4.33
C THR A 196 31.82 5.97 3.40
N SER A 197 32.97 6.66 3.33
CA SER A 197 34.07 6.34 2.39
C SER A 197 34.67 4.94 2.57
N GLN A 198 34.54 4.38 3.77
CA GLN A 198 35.04 3.03 4.12
C GLN A 198 33.93 1.98 4.16
N TRP A 199 32.73 2.31 3.71
CA TRP A 199 31.62 1.37 3.74
C TRP A 199 31.66 0.43 2.54
N VAL A 200 31.22 -0.79 2.76
CA VAL A 200 31.12 -1.84 1.73
C VAL A 200 29.67 -1.93 1.27
N VAL A 201 29.51 -2.10 -0.02
CA VAL A 201 28.20 -2.24 -0.67
C VAL A 201 28.06 -3.68 -1.14
N THR A 202 27.06 -4.40 -0.61
CA THR A 202 26.81 -5.79 -1.01
C THR A 202 25.35 -5.99 -1.44
N VAL A 203 25.12 -6.97 -2.30
CA VAL A 203 23.81 -7.50 -2.69
C VAL A 203 23.91 -9.02 -2.63
N ASP A 204 23.00 -9.67 -1.91
CA ASP A 204 23.03 -11.12 -1.68
C ASP A 204 24.42 -11.62 -1.19
N GLY A 205 25.06 -10.84 -0.33
CA GLY A 205 26.39 -11.16 0.24
C GLY A 205 27.56 -11.03 -0.76
N ARG A 206 27.36 -10.47 -1.94
CA ARG A 206 28.42 -10.20 -2.94
C ARG A 206 28.72 -8.72 -3.01
N ASP A 207 30.01 -8.37 -3.00
CA ASP A 207 30.47 -7.00 -3.23
C ASP A 207 30.04 -6.54 -4.61
N ILE A 208 29.50 -5.32 -4.72
CA ILE A 208 29.15 -4.68 -5.97
C ILE A 208 29.96 -3.38 -6.13
N ASP A 209 30.18 -2.98 -7.36
CA ASP A 209 30.85 -1.72 -7.69
C ASP A 209 29.84 -0.58 -7.73
N PRO A 210 29.86 0.37 -6.76
CA PRO A 210 28.91 1.46 -6.73
C PRO A 210 29.04 2.45 -7.88
N ASP A 211 30.19 2.48 -8.57
CA ASP A 211 30.42 3.36 -9.72
C ASP A 211 29.80 2.81 -11.03
N ARG A 212 29.47 1.54 -11.04
CA ARG A 212 28.76 0.89 -12.14
C ARG A 212 27.25 1.02 -11.96
N SER A 213 26.54 0.89 -13.09
CA SER A 213 25.08 0.81 -13.09
C SER A 213 24.57 -0.51 -12.46
N PHE A 214 23.29 -0.55 -12.14
CA PHE A 214 22.66 -1.80 -11.70
C PHE A 214 22.81 -2.91 -12.76
N ALA A 215 22.58 -2.57 -14.04
CA ALA A 215 22.73 -3.52 -15.15
C ALA A 215 24.16 -4.05 -15.28
N GLU A 216 25.18 -3.20 -15.19
CA GLU A 216 26.61 -3.60 -15.27
C GLU A 216 27.06 -4.43 -14.05
N ASN A 217 26.39 -4.28 -12.90
CA ASN A 217 26.55 -5.15 -11.73
C ASN A 217 25.75 -6.47 -11.86
N GLY A 218 24.99 -6.66 -12.95
CA GLY A 218 24.13 -7.82 -13.16
C GLY A 218 22.89 -7.85 -12.28
N LEU A 219 22.46 -6.69 -11.76
CA LEU A 219 21.32 -6.54 -10.86
C LEU A 219 20.04 -6.27 -11.64
N SER A 220 18.97 -6.98 -11.31
CA SER A 220 17.67 -6.84 -11.96
C SER A 220 16.52 -7.14 -11.00
N GLY A 221 15.31 -6.67 -11.30
CA GLY A 221 14.13 -6.90 -10.47
C GLY A 221 14.22 -6.18 -9.11
N ALA A 222 13.98 -6.92 -8.03
CA ALA A 222 14.13 -6.41 -6.66
C ALA A 222 15.59 -6.51 -6.21
N VAL A 223 16.16 -5.40 -5.78
CA VAL A 223 17.56 -5.29 -5.35
C VAL A 223 17.60 -4.76 -3.92
N GLU A 224 18.11 -5.58 -3.02
CA GLU A 224 18.36 -5.23 -1.62
C GLU A 224 19.85 -4.99 -1.43
N ILE A 225 20.20 -3.72 -1.20
CA ILE A 225 21.59 -3.32 -0.97
C ILE A 225 21.85 -3.28 0.53
N GLU A 226 22.85 -4.04 0.98
CA GLU A 226 23.43 -3.89 2.30
C GLU A 226 24.62 -2.94 2.21
N TRP A 227 24.56 -1.81 2.91
CA TRP A 227 25.59 -0.79 2.90
C TRP A 227 26.03 -0.48 4.33
N ASN A 228 27.18 -1.01 4.70
CA ASN A 228 27.65 -1.01 6.09
C ASN A 228 29.15 -0.69 6.18
N PRO A 229 29.62 -0.17 7.32
CA PRO A 229 31.04 -0.04 7.56
C PRO A 229 31.74 -1.40 7.35
N ARG A 230 32.92 -1.37 6.74
CA ARG A 230 33.75 -2.60 6.65
C ARG A 230 34.03 -3.10 8.08
N GLU A 231 33.61 -4.32 8.37
CA GLU A 231 33.98 -4.93 9.64
C GLU A 231 35.52 -4.91 9.75
N GLY A 232 36.05 -4.15 10.70
CA GLY A 232 37.48 -4.13 10.99
C GLY A 232 37.87 -5.52 11.44
N GLY A 233 38.65 -6.22 10.64
CA GLY A 233 39.31 -7.44 11.07
C GLY A 233 40.17 -7.11 12.29
N GLY A 234 39.63 -7.35 13.48
CA GLY A 234 40.38 -7.36 14.72
C GLY A 234 41.32 -8.56 14.69
N GLY A 235 42.46 -8.37 14.03
CA GLY A 235 43.60 -9.25 14.18
C GLY A 235 44.31 -8.93 15.50
N ALA A 236 44.27 -9.86 16.39
CA ALA A 236 45.10 -9.86 17.60
C ALA A 236 46.57 -9.98 17.25
#